data_2b0d640c9481463b803f78cea6b6ecc9
#
_entry.id   2b0d640c9481463b803f78cea6b6ecc9
#
_cell.length_a   1.000
_cell.length_b   1.000
_cell.length_c   1.000
_cell.angle_alpha   90.00
_cell.angle_beta   90.00
_cell.angle_gamma   90.00
#
_symmetry.space_group_name_H-M   'P 1'
#
loop_
_entity.id
_entity.type
_entity.pdbx_description
1 polymer ?
#
loop_
_entity_poly.entity_id
_entity_poly.type
_entity_poly.pdbx_seq_one_letter_code
_entity_poly.pdbx_strand_id
1 'polypeptide(L)'
;PSNPHVLIIDDNSPDGTSNKVVKSQSKFRDIFLIKRNKKLGLDTAHKEAYNFAIKNNYDYFITMDADFSHDPNEIKNFVKNLEHFPFVIGSRYMEGGKCLMKRRRLFMSKYGNQMIRFFLKIDCTEYTSSFRGFNLKALNDFSLDIVKTKGYSFFMGTIFEINKKKFKIKQIPITFKDRSKGYSKIPKLEIFRTLFNLIKLKLRNV
;
A
#
# COMPACT_ATOMS: atom_id res chain seq x y z
N PRO A 1 -5.32 -16.84 12.58
CA PRO A 1 -6.40 -16.26 11.80
C PRO A 1 -6.92 -17.30 10.83
N SER A 2 -8.20 -17.56 10.96
CA SER A 2 -9.01 -18.36 10.05
C SER A 2 -8.99 -17.71 8.67
N ASN A 3 -8.90 -18.48 7.65
CA ASN A 3 -8.99 -18.22 6.20
C ASN A 3 -8.84 -16.76 5.71
N PRO A 4 -7.74 -16.44 5.03
CA PRO A 4 -7.58 -15.13 4.41
C PRO A 4 -8.55 -14.99 3.22
N HIS A 5 -9.30 -13.90 3.19
CA HIS A 5 -10.09 -13.51 2.03
C HIS A 5 -9.27 -12.60 1.12
N VAL A 6 -9.43 -12.74 -0.18
CA VAL A 6 -8.73 -11.95 -1.20
C VAL A 6 -9.72 -11.05 -1.93
N LEU A 7 -9.56 -9.74 -1.79
CA LEU A 7 -10.33 -8.75 -2.55
C LEU A 7 -9.50 -8.22 -3.71
N ILE A 8 -10.00 -8.36 -4.91
CA ILE A 8 -9.44 -7.75 -6.11
C ILE A 8 -10.31 -6.56 -6.50
N ILE A 9 -9.67 -5.39 -6.72
CA ILE A 9 -10.33 -4.23 -7.30
C ILE A 9 -9.77 -4.02 -8.69
N ASP A 10 -10.63 -4.11 -9.70
CA ASP A 10 -10.26 -3.99 -11.11
C ASP A 10 -10.89 -2.76 -11.75
N ASP A 11 -10.05 -1.87 -12.26
CA ASP A 11 -10.41 -0.61 -12.92
C ASP A 11 -10.78 -0.80 -14.40
N ASN A 12 -11.54 -1.85 -14.71
CA ASN A 12 -11.91 -2.24 -16.07
C ASN A 12 -10.66 -2.51 -16.94
N SER A 13 -9.80 -3.37 -16.44
CA SER A 13 -8.56 -3.76 -17.15
C SER A 13 -8.89 -4.45 -18.48
N PRO A 14 -8.30 -3.99 -19.60
CA PRO A 14 -8.60 -4.52 -20.93
C PRO A 14 -8.01 -5.91 -21.21
N ASP A 15 -7.13 -6.40 -20.33
CA ASP A 15 -6.42 -7.67 -20.45
C ASP A 15 -7.22 -8.89 -19.95
N GLY A 16 -8.52 -8.69 -19.61
CA GLY A 16 -9.39 -9.75 -19.12
C GLY A 16 -9.16 -10.14 -17.67
N THR A 17 -8.49 -9.31 -16.86
CA THR A 17 -8.26 -9.57 -15.44
C THR A 17 -9.55 -9.92 -14.70
N SER A 18 -10.62 -9.13 -14.83
CA SER A 18 -11.91 -9.42 -14.19
C SER A 18 -12.44 -10.83 -14.53
N ASN A 19 -12.35 -11.24 -15.78
CA ASN A 19 -12.84 -12.56 -16.23
C ASN A 19 -12.03 -13.71 -15.59
N LYS A 20 -10.73 -13.52 -15.41
CA LYS A 20 -9.88 -14.50 -14.71
C LYS A 20 -10.24 -14.60 -13.23
N VAL A 21 -10.53 -13.47 -12.60
CA VAL A 21 -10.97 -13.44 -11.19
C VAL A 21 -12.30 -14.16 -11.03
N VAL A 22 -13.30 -13.89 -11.89
CA VAL A 22 -14.59 -14.59 -11.88
C VAL A 22 -14.42 -16.09 -12.03
N LYS A 23 -13.54 -16.54 -12.93
CA LYS A 23 -13.20 -17.99 -13.05
C LYS A 23 -12.54 -18.55 -11.78
N SER A 24 -11.79 -17.73 -11.06
CA SER A 24 -11.17 -18.17 -9.80
C SER A 24 -12.19 -18.25 -8.67
N GLN A 25 -13.20 -17.38 -8.64
CA GLN A 25 -14.29 -17.42 -7.67
C GLN A 25 -15.10 -18.72 -7.72
N SER A 26 -15.24 -19.35 -8.90
CA SER A 26 -15.90 -20.66 -9.03
C SER A 26 -15.14 -21.81 -8.32
N LYS A 27 -13.82 -21.63 -8.09
CA LYS A 27 -12.95 -22.61 -7.42
C LYS A 27 -12.68 -22.25 -5.96
N PHE A 28 -12.64 -20.97 -5.63
CA PHE A 28 -12.25 -20.45 -4.32
C PHE A 28 -13.30 -19.46 -3.82
N ARG A 29 -14.02 -19.83 -2.77
CA ARG A 29 -15.11 -19.01 -2.19
C ARG A 29 -14.63 -17.72 -1.51
N ASP A 30 -13.36 -17.66 -1.14
CA ASP A 30 -12.77 -16.56 -0.39
C ASP A 30 -12.17 -15.46 -1.29
N ILE A 31 -12.51 -15.47 -2.58
CA ILE A 31 -12.09 -14.45 -3.56
C ILE A 31 -13.28 -13.52 -3.87
N PHE A 32 -13.07 -12.22 -3.70
CA PHE A 32 -14.03 -11.17 -3.98
C PHE A 32 -13.52 -10.27 -5.12
N LEU A 33 -14.43 -9.76 -5.93
CA LEU A 33 -14.14 -8.85 -7.03
C LEU A 33 -15.03 -7.60 -6.92
N ILE A 34 -14.37 -6.43 -6.89
CA ILE A 34 -15.03 -5.16 -7.16
C ILE A 34 -14.57 -4.68 -8.54
N LYS A 35 -15.47 -4.72 -9.50
CA LYS A 35 -15.23 -4.21 -10.86
C LYS A 35 -15.71 -2.77 -10.95
N ARG A 36 -14.79 -1.86 -11.29
CA ARG A 36 -15.12 -0.44 -11.52
C ARG A 36 -15.20 -0.14 -13.01
N ASN A 37 -16.09 0.76 -13.41
CA ASN A 37 -16.35 1.05 -14.83
C ASN A 37 -15.21 1.81 -15.53
N LYS A 38 -14.32 2.46 -14.76
CA LYS A 38 -13.19 3.24 -15.28
C LYS A 38 -12.06 3.32 -14.27
N LYS A 39 -10.88 3.75 -14.75
CA LYS A 39 -9.72 4.00 -13.90
C LYS A 39 -9.97 5.22 -12.98
N LEU A 40 -10.21 4.97 -11.69
CA LEU A 40 -10.48 6.00 -10.68
C LEU A 40 -9.24 6.40 -9.87
N GLY A 41 -8.15 5.65 -10.00
CA GLY A 41 -6.90 5.91 -9.30
C GLY A 41 -6.62 4.94 -8.15
N LEU A 42 -5.33 4.80 -7.87
CA LEU A 42 -4.82 3.87 -6.87
C LEU A 42 -5.35 4.17 -5.46
N ASP A 43 -5.34 5.45 -5.08
CA ASP A 43 -5.83 5.93 -3.79
C ASP A 43 -7.30 5.57 -3.55
N THR A 44 -8.15 5.70 -4.56
CA THR A 44 -9.57 5.34 -4.45
C THR A 44 -9.77 3.84 -4.29
N ALA A 45 -8.94 3.01 -4.97
CA ALA A 45 -9.00 1.56 -4.81
C ALA A 45 -8.64 1.13 -3.38
N HIS A 46 -7.57 1.71 -2.81
CA HIS A 46 -7.19 1.41 -1.43
C HIS A 46 -8.25 1.84 -0.41
N LYS A 47 -8.88 3.00 -0.60
CA LYS A 47 -9.98 3.47 0.25
C LYS A 47 -11.18 2.55 0.18
N GLU A 48 -11.59 2.16 -1.02
CA GLU A 48 -12.70 1.25 -1.24
C GLU A 48 -12.45 -0.13 -0.61
N ALA A 49 -11.23 -0.67 -0.77
CA ALA A 49 -10.84 -1.92 -0.13
C ALA A 49 -10.82 -1.81 1.40
N TYR A 50 -10.34 -0.71 1.95
CA TYR A 50 -10.35 -0.45 3.40
C TYR A 50 -11.77 -0.39 3.94
N ASN A 51 -12.66 0.35 3.28
CA ASN A 51 -14.06 0.48 3.68
C ASN A 51 -14.82 -0.86 3.54
N PHE A 52 -14.49 -1.66 2.52
CA PHE A 52 -14.97 -3.04 2.40
C PHE A 52 -14.56 -3.88 3.61
N ALA A 53 -13.30 -3.80 4.02
CA ALA A 53 -12.82 -4.56 5.17
C ALA A 53 -13.51 -4.14 6.48
N ILE A 54 -13.70 -2.85 6.72
CA ILE A 54 -14.46 -2.33 7.88
C ILE A 54 -15.91 -2.83 7.85
N LYS A 55 -16.61 -2.67 6.72
CA LYS A 55 -18.02 -3.06 6.57
C LYS A 55 -18.27 -4.54 6.82
N ASN A 56 -17.29 -5.39 6.50
CA ASN A 56 -17.39 -6.83 6.67
C ASN A 56 -16.70 -7.34 7.95
N ASN A 57 -16.37 -6.44 8.89
CA ASN A 57 -15.82 -6.77 10.21
C ASN A 57 -14.53 -7.61 10.19
N TYR A 58 -13.63 -7.34 9.23
CA TYR A 58 -12.31 -7.96 9.24
C TYR A 58 -11.44 -7.42 10.38
N ASP A 59 -10.63 -8.28 10.97
CA ASP A 59 -9.66 -7.88 12.01
C ASP A 59 -8.46 -7.15 11.40
N TYR A 60 -7.98 -7.65 10.25
CA TYR A 60 -6.80 -7.15 9.57
C TYR A 60 -7.11 -6.85 8.11
N PHE A 61 -6.52 -5.78 7.61
CA PHE A 61 -6.54 -5.43 6.20
C PHE A 61 -5.10 -5.32 5.70
N ILE A 62 -4.73 -6.12 4.69
CA ILE A 62 -3.39 -6.12 4.10
C ILE A 62 -3.51 -5.82 2.61
N THR A 63 -2.68 -4.89 2.12
CA THR A 63 -2.61 -4.52 0.71
C THR A 63 -1.29 -4.99 0.10
N MET A 64 -1.32 -5.45 -1.14
CA MET A 64 -0.14 -5.80 -1.92
C MET A 64 -0.39 -5.63 -3.41
N ASP A 65 0.69 -5.45 -4.19
CA ASP A 65 0.60 -5.43 -5.65
C ASP A 65 0.43 -6.86 -6.20
N ALA A 66 -0.35 -7.00 -7.27
CA ALA A 66 -0.65 -8.28 -7.92
C ALA A 66 0.26 -8.57 -9.13
N ASP A 67 1.45 -7.98 -9.20
CA ASP A 67 2.39 -8.08 -10.33
C ASP A 67 3.65 -8.90 -10.01
N PHE A 68 3.59 -9.69 -8.94
CA PHE A 68 4.69 -10.51 -8.40
C PHE A 68 5.88 -9.71 -7.86
N SER A 69 5.75 -8.40 -7.69
CA SER A 69 6.79 -7.60 -7.02
C SER A 69 6.83 -7.81 -5.51
N HIS A 70 5.71 -8.19 -4.91
CA HIS A 70 5.58 -8.59 -3.50
C HIS A 70 5.41 -10.10 -3.39
N ASP A 71 6.04 -10.72 -2.38
CA ASP A 71 5.92 -12.15 -2.10
C ASP A 71 4.71 -12.38 -1.16
N PRO A 72 3.68 -13.16 -1.58
CA PRO A 72 2.55 -13.49 -0.72
C PRO A 72 2.92 -14.24 0.56
N ASN A 73 4.05 -14.94 0.61
CA ASN A 73 4.51 -15.63 1.81
C ASN A 73 4.80 -14.67 2.96
N GLU A 74 5.11 -13.41 2.67
CA GLU A 74 5.32 -12.37 3.68
C GLU A 74 4.03 -11.99 4.43
N ILE A 75 2.85 -12.32 3.91
CA ILE A 75 1.55 -12.04 4.57
C ILE A 75 1.53 -12.62 5.99
N LYS A 76 2.11 -13.80 6.22
CA LYS A 76 2.21 -14.41 7.55
C LYS A 76 2.97 -13.52 8.53
N ASN A 77 4.05 -12.89 8.05
CA ASN A 77 4.85 -11.97 8.85
C ASN A 77 4.09 -10.66 9.15
N PHE A 78 3.30 -10.15 8.18
CA PHE A 78 2.39 -9.04 8.43
C PHE A 78 1.38 -9.36 9.51
N VAL A 79 0.67 -10.49 9.43
CA VAL A 79 -0.34 -10.91 10.41
C VAL A 79 0.26 -10.99 11.81
N LYS A 80 1.40 -11.68 11.97
CA LYS A 80 2.11 -11.79 13.25
C LYS A 80 2.42 -10.42 13.87
N ASN A 81 2.85 -9.45 13.06
CA ASN A 81 3.17 -8.11 13.57
C ASN A 81 1.90 -7.28 13.83
N LEU A 82 0.80 -7.50 13.10
CA LEU A 82 -0.47 -6.82 13.31
C LEU A 82 -1.15 -7.21 14.63
N GLU A 83 -0.82 -8.34 15.21
CA GLU A 83 -1.26 -8.70 16.56
C GLU A 83 -0.78 -7.69 17.62
N HIS A 84 0.35 -7.03 17.38
CA HIS A 84 1.01 -6.15 18.36
C HIS A 84 1.07 -4.68 17.92
N PHE A 85 0.88 -4.40 16.64
CA PHE A 85 1.01 -3.06 16.08
C PHE A 85 -0.22 -2.67 15.26
N PRO A 86 -0.69 -1.42 15.37
CA PRO A 86 -1.85 -0.94 14.62
C PRO A 86 -1.58 -0.84 13.12
N PHE A 87 -0.33 -0.57 12.73
CA PHE A 87 0.06 -0.43 11.33
C PHE A 87 1.43 -1.05 11.06
N VAL A 88 1.50 -1.84 9.99
CA VAL A 88 2.71 -2.54 9.54
C VAL A 88 3.00 -2.16 8.09
N ILE A 89 4.26 -1.88 7.76
CA ILE A 89 4.69 -1.60 6.39
C ILE A 89 5.89 -2.46 6.01
N GLY A 90 5.83 -3.05 4.82
CA GLY A 90 6.96 -3.75 4.22
C GLY A 90 7.99 -2.77 3.68
N SER A 91 9.20 -2.78 4.23
CA SER A 91 10.28 -1.90 3.80
C SER A 91 11.36 -2.65 3.05
N ARG A 92 11.74 -2.10 1.90
CA ARG A 92 12.87 -2.54 1.07
C ARG A 92 14.20 -1.93 1.53
N TYR A 93 14.14 -0.90 2.39
CA TYR A 93 15.26 -0.02 2.72
C TYR A 93 15.71 -0.11 4.18
N MET A 94 15.02 -0.89 4.99
CA MET A 94 15.49 -1.23 6.34
C MET A 94 16.48 -2.40 6.31
N GLU A 95 17.14 -2.64 7.42
CA GLU A 95 18.02 -3.80 7.59
C GLU A 95 17.25 -5.12 7.29
N GLY A 96 17.86 -6.01 6.51
CA GLY A 96 17.23 -7.24 6.02
C GLY A 96 16.32 -7.05 4.79
N GLY A 97 15.92 -5.84 4.45
CA GLY A 97 15.13 -5.54 3.25
C GLY A 97 15.97 -5.60 1.97
N LYS A 98 15.35 -6.03 0.87
CA LYS A 98 16.01 -6.13 -0.44
C LYS A 98 15.17 -5.50 -1.54
N CYS A 99 15.83 -4.79 -2.45
CA CYS A 99 15.20 -4.18 -3.62
C CYS A 99 15.94 -4.56 -4.89
N LEU A 100 15.32 -5.43 -5.70
CA LEU A 100 15.90 -6.01 -6.91
C LEU A 100 15.51 -5.24 -8.19
N MET A 101 15.25 -3.94 -8.08
CA MET A 101 14.98 -3.08 -9.23
C MET A 101 16.26 -2.71 -9.99
N LYS A 102 16.10 -2.29 -11.25
CA LYS A 102 17.19 -1.72 -12.04
C LYS A 102 17.83 -0.52 -11.33
N ARG A 103 19.17 -0.40 -11.39
CA ARG A 103 19.97 0.59 -10.63
C ARG A 103 19.42 2.00 -10.64
N ARG A 104 19.00 2.54 -11.80
CA ARG A 104 18.44 3.91 -11.89
C ARG A 104 17.14 4.06 -11.08
N ARG A 105 16.22 3.10 -11.17
CA ARG A 105 14.96 3.11 -10.43
C ARG A 105 15.21 2.94 -8.93
N LEU A 106 16.13 2.04 -8.56
CA LEU A 106 16.55 1.84 -7.17
C LEU A 106 17.07 3.14 -6.56
N PHE A 107 17.99 3.81 -7.24
CA PHE A 107 18.56 5.08 -6.77
C PHE A 107 17.47 6.15 -6.57
N MET A 108 16.63 6.38 -7.58
CA MET A 108 15.53 7.35 -7.50
C MET A 108 14.56 7.03 -6.36
N SER A 109 14.19 5.76 -6.20
CA SER A 109 13.25 5.33 -5.16
C SER A 109 13.86 5.46 -3.76
N LYS A 110 15.12 5.05 -3.58
CA LYS A 110 15.83 5.18 -2.29
C LYS A 110 16.01 6.65 -1.90
N TYR A 111 16.49 7.47 -2.84
CA TYR A 111 16.67 8.91 -2.61
C TYR A 111 15.34 9.61 -2.33
N GLY A 112 14.29 9.28 -3.08
CA GLY A 112 12.94 9.80 -2.83
C GLY A 112 12.43 9.47 -1.42
N ASN A 113 12.62 8.24 -0.94
CA ASN A 113 12.25 7.85 0.43
C ASN A 113 13.08 8.60 1.49
N GLN A 114 14.38 8.77 1.27
CA GLN A 114 15.24 9.55 2.17
C GLN A 114 14.81 11.02 2.25
N MET A 115 14.49 11.61 1.11
CA MET A 115 13.98 12.99 1.02
C MET A 115 12.67 13.14 1.79
N ILE A 116 11.71 12.23 1.60
CA ILE A 116 10.43 12.24 2.32
C ILE A 116 10.67 12.13 3.83
N ARG A 117 11.54 11.20 4.26
CA ARG A 117 11.92 11.02 5.67
C ARG A 117 12.50 12.31 6.27
N PHE A 118 13.40 12.96 5.56
CA PHE A 118 14.02 14.21 6.00
C PHE A 118 12.98 15.33 6.20
N PHE A 119 12.06 15.48 5.24
CA PHE A 119 11.04 16.54 5.31
C PHE A 119 9.96 16.27 6.35
N LEU A 120 9.44 15.05 6.43
CA LEU A 120 8.34 14.71 7.35
C LEU A 120 8.82 14.42 8.77
N LYS A 121 10.12 14.10 8.96
CA LYS A 121 10.71 13.72 10.25
C LYS A 121 9.97 12.54 10.94
N ILE A 122 9.43 11.63 10.15
CA ILE A 122 8.80 10.41 10.65
C ILE A 122 9.85 9.30 10.58
N ASP A 123 9.95 8.48 11.63
CA ASP A 123 10.92 7.37 11.65
C ASP A 123 10.38 6.17 10.83
N CYS A 124 10.48 6.30 9.53
CA CYS A 124 10.11 5.29 8.55
C CYS A 124 11.13 5.31 7.40
N THR A 125 11.54 4.15 6.91
CA THR A 125 12.47 4.02 5.78
C THR A 125 11.76 3.83 4.45
N GLU A 126 10.47 3.50 4.47
CA GLU A 126 9.66 3.21 3.29
C GLU A 126 8.35 3.99 3.29
N TYR A 127 8.15 4.86 2.30
CA TYR A 127 6.95 5.68 2.16
C TYR A 127 6.10 5.32 0.95
N THR A 128 6.64 4.54 0.02
CA THR A 128 6.06 4.35 -1.32
C THR A 128 5.57 2.93 -1.59
N SER A 129 5.85 1.98 -0.70
CA SER A 129 5.37 0.60 -0.83
C SER A 129 3.87 0.53 -0.60
N SER A 130 3.18 -0.23 -1.45
CA SER A 130 1.78 -0.62 -1.29
C SER A 130 1.61 -1.82 -0.36
N PHE A 131 2.68 -2.53 0.03
CA PHE A 131 2.61 -3.66 0.96
C PHE A 131 2.48 -3.17 2.39
N ARG A 132 1.24 -3.11 2.86
CA ARG A 132 0.86 -2.51 4.15
C ARG A 132 -0.18 -3.37 4.84
N GLY A 133 -0.12 -3.38 6.16
CA GLY A 133 -1.10 -4.03 7.01
C GLY A 133 -1.70 -3.04 8.01
N PHE A 134 -2.98 -3.22 8.27
CA PHE A 134 -3.77 -2.41 9.19
C PHE A 134 -4.49 -3.34 10.17
N ASN A 135 -4.29 -3.17 11.47
CA ASN A 135 -5.12 -3.78 12.49
C ASN A 135 -6.34 -2.87 12.68
N LEU A 136 -7.49 -3.29 12.15
CA LEU A 136 -8.68 -2.45 12.07
C LEU A 136 -9.30 -2.16 13.45
N LYS A 137 -9.13 -3.07 14.41
CA LYS A 137 -9.56 -2.85 15.80
C LYS A 137 -8.68 -1.83 16.51
N ALA A 138 -7.36 -1.93 16.34
CA ALA A 138 -6.42 -0.99 16.95
C ALA A 138 -6.47 0.40 16.29
N LEU A 139 -6.99 0.49 15.07
CA LEU A 139 -7.16 1.72 14.28
C LEU A 139 -8.63 2.20 14.26
N ASN A 140 -9.39 1.95 15.32
CA ASN A 140 -10.83 2.22 15.39
C ASN A 140 -11.24 3.66 15.00
N ASP A 141 -10.39 4.66 15.30
CA ASP A 141 -10.59 6.08 14.96
C ASP A 141 -9.89 6.52 13.67
N PHE A 142 -9.41 5.57 12.86
CA PHE A 142 -8.71 5.87 11.62
C PHE A 142 -9.54 5.47 10.41
N SER A 143 -9.55 6.32 9.40
CA SER A 143 -10.07 6.01 8.06
C SER A 143 -9.09 6.48 7.01
N LEU A 144 -8.93 5.69 5.94
CA LEU A 144 -8.15 6.13 4.77
C LEU A 144 -8.78 7.33 4.05
N ASP A 145 -10.03 7.69 4.32
CA ASP A 145 -10.70 8.85 3.72
C ASP A 145 -10.13 10.19 4.17
N ILE A 146 -9.47 10.23 5.34
CA ILE A 146 -8.76 11.42 5.81
C ILE A 146 -7.52 11.74 4.98
N VAL A 147 -6.97 10.76 4.27
CA VAL A 147 -5.78 10.93 3.41
C VAL A 147 -6.17 11.71 2.16
N LYS A 148 -5.74 12.97 2.06
CA LYS A 148 -6.10 13.89 0.97
C LYS A 148 -5.15 13.84 -0.22
N THR A 149 -3.97 13.24 -0.08
CA THR A 149 -3.02 13.04 -1.18
C THR A 149 -3.51 11.93 -2.12
N LYS A 150 -3.26 12.09 -3.43
CA LYS A 150 -3.76 11.20 -4.49
C LYS A 150 -2.63 10.49 -5.22
N GLY A 151 -2.96 9.46 -5.97
CA GLY A 151 -1.99 8.70 -6.75
C GLY A 151 -0.91 8.06 -5.86
N TYR A 152 0.34 8.06 -6.28
CA TYR A 152 1.44 7.47 -5.50
C TYR A 152 1.73 8.23 -4.19
N SER A 153 1.43 9.53 -4.14
CA SER A 153 1.56 10.32 -2.91
C SER A 153 0.60 9.87 -1.80
N PHE A 154 -0.44 9.11 -2.13
CA PHE A 154 -1.37 8.53 -1.17
C PHE A 154 -0.64 7.67 -0.12
N PHE A 155 0.37 6.93 -0.55
CA PHE A 155 1.14 6.09 0.36
C PHE A 155 1.92 6.90 1.40
N MET A 156 2.56 7.97 0.98
CA MET A 156 3.23 8.92 1.88
C MET A 156 2.22 9.60 2.83
N GLY A 157 1.08 10.05 2.28
CA GLY A 157 0.01 10.66 3.07
C GLY A 157 -0.59 9.73 4.11
N THR A 158 -0.71 8.44 3.82
CA THR A 158 -1.17 7.44 4.79
C THR A 158 -0.24 7.37 6.01
N ILE A 159 1.07 7.29 5.78
CA ILE A 159 2.08 7.28 6.87
C ILE A 159 1.99 8.57 7.69
N PHE A 160 1.83 9.71 7.01
CA PHE A 160 1.67 10.99 7.67
C PHE A 160 0.44 11.01 8.59
N GLU A 161 -0.73 10.58 8.13
CA GLU A 161 -1.96 10.58 8.94
C GLU A 161 -1.89 9.56 10.09
N ILE A 162 -1.30 8.38 9.88
CA ILE A 162 -1.02 7.38 10.93
C ILE A 162 -0.13 7.99 12.02
N ASN A 163 0.97 8.63 11.63
CA ASN A 163 1.89 9.26 12.57
C ASN A 163 1.26 10.46 13.30
N LYS A 164 0.47 11.28 12.60
CA LYS A 164 -0.23 12.42 13.18
C LYS A 164 -1.23 12.00 14.27
N LYS A 165 -1.87 10.86 14.10
CA LYS A 165 -2.73 10.23 15.11
C LYS A 165 -1.93 9.46 16.20
N LYS A 166 -0.60 9.53 16.17
CA LYS A 166 0.32 8.89 17.13
C LYS A 166 0.22 7.35 17.16
N PHE A 167 -0.28 6.72 16.11
CA PHE A 167 -0.24 5.28 16.00
C PHE A 167 1.18 4.79 15.71
N LYS A 168 1.56 3.69 16.36
CA LYS A 168 2.88 3.06 16.16
C LYS A 168 2.97 2.46 14.76
N ILE A 169 4.08 2.76 14.06
CA ILE A 169 4.41 2.21 12.74
C ILE A 169 5.44 1.11 12.92
N LYS A 170 5.11 -0.11 12.57
CA LYS A 170 6.07 -1.22 12.51
C LYS A 170 6.54 -1.41 11.07
N GLN A 171 7.84 -1.42 10.88
CA GLN A 171 8.45 -1.79 9.61
C GLN A 171 8.92 -3.24 9.67
N ILE A 172 8.72 -3.99 8.60
CA ILE A 172 9.24 -5.34 8.42
C ILE A 172 10.03 -5.40 7.12
N PRO A 173 11.17 -6.14 7.08
CA PRO A 173 11.96 -6.27 5.87
C PRO A 173 11.20 -7.10 4.84
N ILE A 174 11.18 -6.63 3.60
CA ILE A 174 10.63 -7.38 2.46
C ILE A 174 11.63 -7.44 1.31
N THR A 175 11.48 -8.45 0.46
CA THR A 175 12.17 -8.51 -0.83
C THR A 175 11.23 -8.03 -1.93
N PHE A 176 11.58 -6.91 -2.55
CA PHE A 176 10.85 -6.36 -3.69
C PHE A 176 11.55 -6.75 -5.00
N LYS A 177 10.83 -7.42 -5.90
CA LYS A 177 11.32 -7.81 -7.23
C LYS A 177 10.81 -6.83 -8.29
N ASP A 178 11.54 -6.69 -9.39
CA ASP A 178 10.99 -5.95 -10.54
C ASP A 178 9.83 -6.74 -11.15
N ARG A 179 8.86 -6.06 -11.73
CA ARG A 179 7.67 -6.71 -12.30
C ARG A 179 8.04 -7.77 -13.30
N SER A 180 7.40 -8.92 -13.23
CA SER A 180 7.58 -9.99 -14.21
C SER A 180 6.90 -9.69 -15.56
N LYS A 181 5.81 -8.87 -15.54
CA LYS A 181 5.02 -8.48 -16.72
C LYS A 181 4.54 -7.03 -16.61
N GLY A 182 4.38 -6.37 -17.77
CA GLY A 182 3.86 -5.01 -17.87
C GLY A 182 4.90 -3.91 -17.68
N TYR A 183 4.51 -2.67 -17.97
CA TYR A 183 5.36 -1.48 -17.82
C TYR A 183 4.92 -0.63 -16.65
N SER A 184 5.88 0.06 -16.02
CA SER A 184 5.55 1.05 -14.98
C SER A 184 4.76 2.20 -15.60
N LYS A 185 3.54 2.42 -15.09
CA LYS A 185 2.64 3.49 -15.52
C LYS A 185 2.78 4.76 -14.69
N ILE A 186 3.96 4.98 -14.07
CA ILE A 186 4.19 6.20 -13.28
C ILE A 186 4.20 7.39 -14.25
N PRO A 187 3.26 8.35 -14.14
CA PRO A 187 3.25 9.53 -14.99
C PRO A 187 4.53 10.36 -14.80
N LYS A 188 5.05 10.97 -15.86
CA LYS A 188 6.27 11.81 -15.77
C LYS A 188 6.14 12.96 -14.75
N LEU A 189 4.94 13.48 -14.56
CA LEU A 189 4.63 14.55 -13.60
C LEU A 189 4.44 14.06 -12.15
N GLU A 190 4.51 12.77 -11.90
CA GLU A 190 4.25 12.22 -10.54
C GLU A 190 5.33 12.66 -9.54
N ILE A 191 6.56 12.87 -9.98
CA ILE A 191 7.65 13.40 -9.13
C ILE A 191 7.29 14.80 -8.64
N PHE A 192 6.85 15.69 -9.53
CA PHE A 192 6.44 17.05 -9.16
C PHE A 192 5.21 17.04 -8.26
N ARG A 193 4.23 16.19 -8.53
CA ARG A 193 3.06 15.99 -7.67
C ARG A 193 3.45 15.53 -6.28
N THR A 194 4.38 14.56 -6.18
CA THR A 194 4.87 14.05 -4.91
C THR A 194 5.57 15.14 -4.12
N LEU A 195 6.43 15.93 -4.76
CA LEU A 195 7.13 17.04 -4.12
C LEU A 195 6.15 18.11 -3.60
N PHE A 196 5.16 18.50 -4.41
CA PHE A 196 4.13 19.45 -4.01
C PHE A 196 3.29 18.93 -2.83
N ASN A 197 2.89 17.66 -2.86
CA ASN A 197 2.19 17.03 -1.75
C ASN A 197 3.05 16.93 -0.50
N LEU A 198 4.36 16.69 -0.63
CA LEU A 198 5.30 16.66 0.49
C LEU A 198 5.37 18.04 1.18
N ILE A 199 5.45 19.11 0.42
CA ILE A 199 5.43 20.48 0.96
C ILE A 199 4.10 20.74 1.70
N LYS A 200 2.96 20.38 1.10
CA LYS A 200 1.65 20.52 1.74
C LYS A 200 1.57 19.75 3.07
N LEU A 201 2.05 18.53 3.12
CA LEU A 201 2.07 17.72 4.33
C LEU A 201 2.99 18.33 5.40
N LYS A 202 4.14 18.87 4.98
CA LYS A 202 5.06 19.57 5.88
C LYS A 202 4.40 20.77 6.54
N LEU A 203 3.67 21.58 5.77
CA LEU A 203 2.95 22.76 6.29
C LEU A 203 1.79 22.40 7.22
N ARG A 204 1.21 21.23 7.09
CA ARG A 204 0.16 20.71 7.99
C ARG A 204 0.71 20.13 9.30
N ASN A 205 2.00 19.97 9.40
CA ASN A 205 2.68 19.42 10.58
C ASN A 205 3.27 20.53 11.48
N VAL A 206 3.14 21.78 11.06
CA VAL A 206 3.45 23.00 11.82
C VAL A 206 2.16 23.55 12.43
#